data_6422b65ad1814a9fb598d45660b060d4
#
_entry.id   6422b65ad1814a9fb598d45660b060d4
#
_cell.length_a   1.000
_cell.length_b   1.000
_cell.length_c   1.000
_cell.angle_alpha   90.00
_cell.angle_beta   90.00
_cell.angle_gamma   90.00
#
_symmetry.space_group_name_H-M   'P 1'
#
loop_
_entity.id
_entity.type
_entity.pdbx_description
1 polymer ?
#
loop_
_entity_poly.entity_id
_entity_poly.type
_entity_poly.pdbx_seq_one_letter_code
_entity_poly.pdbx_strand_id
1 'polypeptide(L)'
;MSSSKETKAPPTRTSEDWAMLPWRKLERHVYRLQKRIYRASERGNVQAVHRLQQLLMRSRAAQLLAVRRVTQDNRGKKTAGIDGVKSLAPPARLALVDALHPTHVKRSKARPVRRVWIPKPGKPEKRPLGIPVLRDRAHQALVKQAVEPEWEARFERHSYGFRPGRGCHDAIEAIFGVIKQKPKYVLDADIAQCFDHISHHALLNKLATYPALRQTIRAWLKAGVMDAGVFTPIEEGTPQGGVISPLLANIALHGMEAAIRDAYTVREGKPTLIRYADDFVILHPTHAGIEKAKEAIEPWLQTIGLELKPSKTRIAHTLYPLQGETGFDFLGMTIRQYPVGRTHSGRDTYGRLLGFKTLIKPSEDAIKRHVRAVGQVVRKHQTAPQAALIEHLNPVIRGWAAYYRTVVAKDSYARCDDWLYSKLRYWARRRHRNKSLRWVSRKYWAFDEGAGWLFRASDGSVLTKQTKH
;
A
#
# COMPACT_ATOMS: atom_id res chain seq x y z
N MET A 1 68.08 -8.17 10.79
CA MET A 1 66.95 -9.12 10.51
C MET A 1 65.66 -8.33 10.61
N SER A 2 65.17 -7.89 9.47
CA SER A 2 63.92 -7.12 9.38
C SER A 2 62.78 -8.08 9.07
N SER A 3 61.86 -8.27 10.03
CA SER A 3 60.69 -9.11 9.87
C SER A 3 59.59 -8.35 9.12
N SER A 4 59.42 -8.64 7.84
CA SER A 4 58.29 -8.17 7.01
C SER A 4 57.01 -8.78 7.49
N LYS A 5 56.12 -8.00 8.12
CA LYS A 5 54.77 -8.37 8.38
C LYS A 5 53.99 -8.51 7.05
N GLU A 6 53.81 -9.73 6.59
CA GLU A 6 52.83 -10.05 5.54
C GLU A 6 51.44 -9.62 5.98
N THR A 7 50.94 -8.57 5.38
CA THR A 7 49.51 -8.18 5.44
C THR A 7 48.69 -9.19 4.64
N LYS A 8 48.12 -10.19 5.32
CA LYS A 8 47.16 -11.11 4.70
C LYS A 8 46.02 -10.32 4.02
N ALA A 9 45.92 -10.45 2.73
CA ALA A 9 44.81 -9.92 1.97
C ALA A 9 43.48 -10.42 2.59
N PRO A 10 42.40 -9.59 2.69
CA PRO A 10 41.15 -10.02 3.25
C PRO A 10 40.56 -11.16 2.40
N PRO A 11 39.93 -12.17 3.03
CA PRO A 11 39.43 -13.35 2.33
C PRO A 11 38.42 -12.94 1.23
N THR A 12 38.61 -13.51 0.04
CA THR A 12 37.76 -13.26 -1.13
C THR A 12 36.34 -13.72 -0.81
N ARG A 13 35.39 -12.81 -0.76
CA ARG A 13 33.96 -13.11 -0.49
C ARG A 13 33.34 -13.78 -1.70
N THR A 14 32.77 -14.96 -1.50
CA THR A 14 32.18 -15.78 -2.55
C THR A 14 30.66 -15.63 -2.62
N SER A 15 30.06 -16.09 -3.73
CA SER A 15 28.61 -16.15 -3.85
C SER A 15 27.98 -17.11 -2.85
N GLU A 16 28.71 -18.15 -2.43
CA GLU A 16 28.30 -19.15 -1.44
C GLU A 16 28.11 -18.54 -0.06
N ASP A 17 28.96 -17.57 0.33
CA ASP A 17 28.85 -16.89 1.62
C ASP A 17 27.48 -16.22 1.83
N TRP A 18 26.90 -15.64 0.79
CA TRP A 18 25.57 -15.03 0.84
C TRP A 18 24.45 -16.08 0.89
N ALA A 19 24.59 -17.19 0.14
CA ALA A 19 23.58 -18.26 0.07
C ALA A 19 23.51 -19.03 1.40
N MET A 20 24.65 -19.24 2.06
CA MET A 20 24.77 -19.99 3.32
C MET A 20 24.33 -19.22 4.57
N LEU A 21 23.95 -17.94 4.44
CA LEU A 21 23.54 -17.14 5.58
C LEU A 21 22.29 -17.74 6.29
N PRO A 22 22.30 -17.86 7.62
CA PRO A 22 21.18 -18.42 8.39
C PRO A 22 20.04 -17.41 8.56
N TRP A 23 19.34 -17.08 7.48
CA TRP A 23 18.34 -16.02 7.41
C TRP A 23 17.30 -16.06 8.53
N ARG A 24 16.76 -17.23 8.85
CA ARG A 24 15.78 -17.38 9.96
C ARG A 24 16.35 -17.02 11.34
N LYS A 25 17.65 -17.25 11.58
CA LYS A 25 18.31 -16.84 12.83
C LYS A 25 18.49 -15.32 12.87
N LEU A 26 18.89 -14.71 11.73
CA LEU A 26 19.04 -13.26 11.58
C LEU A 26 17.70 -12.53 11.76
N GLU A 27 16.63 -13.01 11.13
CA GLU A 27 15.28 -12.48 11.26
C GLU A 27 14.80 -12.52 12.72
N ARG A 28 14.97 -13.66 13.41
CA ARG A 28 14.62 -13.78 14.84
C ARG A 28 15.41 -12.84 15.74
N HIS A 29 16.70 -12.64 15.45
CA HIS A 29 17.54 -11.71 16.21
C HIS A 29 17.03 -10.26 16.06
N VAL A 30 16.80 -9.81 14.84
CA VAL A 30 16.28 -8.46 14.55
C VAL A 30 14.88 -8.27 15.14
N TYR A 31 13.99 -9.26 15.00
CA TYR A 31 12.66 -9.22 15.59
C TYR A 31 12.68 -9.05 17.11
N ARG A 32 13.60 -9.72 17.83
CA ARG A 32 13.77 -9.54 19.28
C ARG A 32 14.16 -8.09 19.63
N LEU A 33 15.05 -7.46 18.85
CA LEU A 33 15.42 -6.05 19.05
C LEU A 33 14.23 -5.13 18.77
N GLN A 34 13.50 -5.36 17.69
CA GLN A 34 12.30 -4.61 17.33
C GLN A 34 11.23 -4.70 18.42
N LYS A 35 10.99 -5.89 18.97
CA LYS A 35 10.06 -6.10 20.08
C LYS A 35 10.48 -5.34 21.35
N ARG A 36 11.79 -5.21 21.60
CA ARG A 36 12.30 -4.41 22.73
C ARG A 36 12.10 -2.92 22.48
N ILE A 37 12.33 -2.43 21.25
CA ILE A 37 12.06 -1.02 20.90
C ILE A 37 10.57 -0.70 21.08
N TYR A 38 9.68 -1.55 20.55
CA TYR A 38 8.24 -1.43 20.69
C TYR A 38 7.82 -1.30 22.15
N ARG A 39 8.25 -2.24 23.01
CA ARG A 39 7.92 -2.23 24.46
C ARG A 39 8.52 -1.02 25.20
N ALA A 40 9.70 -0.54 24.81
CA ALA A 40 10.28 0.67 25.39
C ALA A 40 9.45 1.90 25.00
N SER A 41 8.96 1.97 23.79
CA SER A 41 8.08 3.04 23.29
C SER A 41 6.72 3.02 24.00
N GLU A 42 6.06 1.85 24.17
CA GLU A 42 4.82 1.73 24.94
C GLU A 42 4.94 2.28 26.36
N ARG A 43 6.13 2.13 26.98
CA ARG A 43 6.41 2.62 28.33
C ARG A 43 6.86 4.09 28.38
N GLY A 44 6.90 4.80 27.24
CA GLY A 44 7.39 6.16 27.15
C GLY A 44 8.90 6.33 27.41
N ASN A 45 9.69 5.23 27.43
CA ASN A 45 11.11 5.29 27.72
C ASN A 45 11.94 5.65 26.47
N VAL A 46 11.98 6.94 26.16
CA VAL A 46 12.66 7.49 24.97
C VAL A 46 14.16 7.15 24.95
N GLN A 47 14.83 7.18 26.11
CA GLN A 47 16.26 6.86 26.17
C GLN A 47 16.55 5.40 25.81
N ALA A 48 15.73 4.46 26.29
CA ALA A 48 15.84 3.05 25.94
C ALA A 48 15.53 2.83 24.45
N VAL A 49 14.52 3.51 23.88
CA VAL A 49 14.22 3.48 22.45
C VAL A 49 15.44 3.88 21.64
N HIS A 50 16.04 5.04 21.92
CA HIS A 50 17.21 5.53 21.17
C HIS A 50 18.42 4.61 21.28
N ARG A 51 18.71 4.05 22.49
CA ARG A 51 19.82 3.08 22.66
C ARG A 51 19.56 1.79 21.86
N LEU A 52 18.35 1.26 21.87
CA LEU A 52 17.99 0.06 21.14
C LEU A 52 17.99 0.26 19.62
N GLN A 53 17.54 1.43 19.14
CA GLN A 53 17.64 1.82 17.72
C GLN A 53 19.10 1.88 17.27
N GLN A 54 19.98 2.52 18.05
CA GLN A 54 21.41 2.55 17.76
C GLN A 54 22.04 1.14 17.75
N LEU A 55 21.66 0.29 18.68
CA LEU A 55 22.08 -1.12 18.72
C LEU A 55 21.63 -1.88 17.46
N LEU A 56 20.37 -1.70 17.04
CA LEU A 56 19.85 -2.31 15.83
C LEU A 56 20.60 -1.82 14.59
N MET A 57 20.86 -0.53 14.47
CA MET A 57 21.59 0.06 13.35
C MET A 57 23.02 -0.47 13.23
N ARG A 58 23.66 -0.85 14.34
CA ARG A 58 24.98 -1.48 14.38
C ARG A 58 24.94 -2.99 14.15
N SER A 59 23.76 -3.61 14.27
CA SER A 59 23.60 -5.06 14.15
C SER A 59 23.87 -5.53 12.72
N ARG A 60 24.86 -6.43 12.57
CA ARG A 60 25.14 -7.08 11.28
C ARG A 60 23.93 -7.80 10.71
N ALA A 61 23.12 -8.42 11.57
CA ALA A 61 21.88 -9.08 11.16
C ALA A 61 20.89 -8.10 10.52
N ALA A 62 20.70 -6.91 11.11
CA ALA A 62 19.79 -5.91 10.57
C ALA A 62 20.30 -5.32 9.23
N GLN A 63 21.62 -5.11 9.11
CA GLN A 63 22.25 -4.66 7.86
C GLN A 63 22.08 -5.69 6.74
N LEU A 64 22.30 -6.98 7.02
CA LEU A 64 22.07 -8.08 6.07
C LEU A 64 20.62 -8.14 5.60
N LEU A 65 19.65 -8.05 6.51
CA LEU A 65 18.23 -8.05 6.15
C LEU A 65 17.84 -6.80 5.36
N ALA A 66 18.39 -5.65 5.67
CA ALA A 66 18.16 -4.42 4.90
C ALA A 66 18.65 -4.54 3.45
N VAL A 67 19.84 -5.08 3.24
CA VAL A 67 20.39 -5.33 1.90
C VAL A 67 19.56 -6.38 1.16
N ARG A 68 19.23 -7.51 1.79
CA ARG A 68 18.36 -8.55 1.21
C ARG A 68 17.04 -7.97 0.77
N ARG A 69 16.40 -7.15 1.62
CA ARG A 69 15.11 -6.50 1.32
C ARG A 69 15.13 -5.74 0.01
N VAL A 70 16.16 -4.95 -0.25
CA VAL A 70 16.22 -4.08 -1.44
C VAL A 70 16.81 -4.76 -2.67
N THR A 71 17.65 -5.80 -2.49
CA THR A 71 18.32 -6.48 -3.61
C THR A 71 17.61 -7.75 -4.08
N GLN A 72 16.79 -8.38 -3.22
CA GLN A 72 16.16 -9.65 -3.52
C GLN A 72 14.63 -9.65 -3.35
N ASP A 73 14.13 -9.19 -2.19
CA ASP A 73 12.72 -9.38 -1.83
C ASP A 73 11.82 -8.34 -2.51
N ASN A 74 12.30 -7.11 -2.68
CA ASN A 74 11.51 -6.02 -3.25
C ASN A 74 11.40 -6.13 -4.78
N ARG A 75 10.19 -5.95 -5.33
CA ARG A 75 9.96 -5.86 -6.78
C ARG A 75 10.74 -4.71 -7.44
N GLY A 76 11.00 -3.63 -6.71
CA GLY A 76 11.79 -2.47 -7.15
C GLY A 76 13.29 -2.76 -7.39
N LYS A 77 13.78 -3.97 -7.10
CA LYS A 77 15.19 -4.36 -7.34
C LYS A 77 15.64 -4.21 -8.80
N LYS A 78 14.71 -4.25 -9.75
CA LYS A 78 14.99 -4.09 -11.19
C LYS A 78 15.09 -2.63 -11.65
N THR A 79 14.83 -1.65 -10.77
CA THR A 79 14.82 -0.23 -11.11
C THR A 79 16.05 0.46 -10.54
N ALA A 80 16.87 1.05 -11.41
CA ALA A 80 18.09 1.78 -11.01
C ALA A 80 17.77 3.19 -10.47
N GLY A 81 18.61 3.68 -9.55
CA GLY A 81 18.71 5.10 -9.21
C GLY A 81 19.45 5.90 -10.29
N ILE A 82 19.99 7.05 -9.89
CA ILE A 82 20.84 7.89 -10.78
C ILE A 82 22.19 7.24 -11.13
N ASP A 83 22.62 6.27 -10.32
CA ASP A 83 23.87 5.51 -10.49
C ASP A 83 23.79 4.38 -11.52
N GLY A 84 22.61 4.14 -12.12
CA GLY A 84 22.37 3.06 -13.08
C GLY A 84 22.36 1.66 -12.50
N VAL A 85 22.64 1.47 -11.19
CA VAL A 85 22.74 0.15 -10.55
C VAL A 85 21.36 -0.46 -10.32
N LYS A 86 21.09 -1.60 -10.97
CA LYS A 86 19.80 -2.33 -10.89
C LYS A 86 19.84 -3.54 -9.97
N SER A 87 20.95 -4.27 -9.97
CA SER A 87 21.12 -5.49 -9.19
C SER A 87 22.56 -5.64 -8.71
N LEU A 88 22.75 -6.42 -7.66
CA LEU A 88 24.08 -6.70 -7.13
C LEU A 88 24.28 -8.22 -7.08
N ALA A 89 25.48 -8.67 -7.50
CA ALA A 89 25.95 -10.02 -7.24
C ALA A 89 26.16 -10.26 -5.73
N PRO A 90 26.12 -11.49 -5.24
CA PRO A 90 26.30 -11.80 -3.83
C PRO A 90 27.51 -11.16 -3.15
N PRO A 91 28.73 -11.14 -3.72
CA PRO A 91 29.88 -10.44 -3.13
C PRO A 91 29.65 -8.93 -2.96
N ALA A 92 29.03 -8.29 -3.96
CA ALA A 92 28.71 -6.87 -3.92
C ALA A 92 27.61 -6.56 -2.88
N ARG A 93 26.69 -7.51 -2.59
CA ARG A 93 25.72 -7.38 -1.49
C ARG A 93 26.44 -7.37 -0.14
N LEU A 94 27.42 -8.24 0.07
CA LEU A 94 28.22 -8.25 1.30
C LEU A 94 29.01 -6.95 1.48
N ALA A 95 29.60 -6.42 0.41
CA ALA A 95 30.26 -5.11 0.43
C ALA A 95 29.28 -3.97 0.77
N LEU A 96 28.05 -4.03 0.23
CA LEU A 96 27.00 -3.07 0.60
C LEU A 96 26.60 -3.17 2.08
N VAL A 97 26.57 -4.37 2.67
CA VAL A 97 26.33 -4.55 4.11
C VAL A 97 27.38 -3.83 4.93
N ASP A 98 28.68 -3.94 4.57
CA ASP A 98 29.75 -3.24 5.28
C ASP A 98 29.64 -1.72 5.12
N ALA A 99 29.22 -1.25 3.95
CA ALA A 99 28.99 0.17 3.70
C ALA A 99 27.83 0.75 4.54
N LEU A 100 26.93 -0.10 5.09
CA LEU A 100 25.88 0.33 6.01
C LEU A 100 26.32 0.48 7.46
N HIS A 101 27.56 0.11 7.79
CA HIS A 101 28.06 0.32 9.16
C HIS A 101 28.08 1.82 9.49
N PRO A 102 27.67 2.26 10.69
CA PRO A 102 27.53 3.67 11.05
C PRO A 102 28.77 4.54 10.82
N THR A 103 29.98 3.95 10.96
CA THR A 103 31.25 4.66 10.69
C THR A 103 31.42 5.03 9.22
N HIS A 104 30.93 4.19 8.30
CA HIS A 104 31.02 4.42 6.86
C HIS A 104 29.89 5.33 6.35
N VAL A 105 28.69 5.19 6.93
CA VAL A 105 27.52 5.99 6.57
C VAL A 105 27.73 7.48 6.87
N LYS A 106 28.33 7.83 8.00
CA LYS A 106 28.62 9.24 8.38
C LYS A 106 29.43 10.02 7.33
N ARG A 107 30.25 9.34 6.51
CA ARG A 107 31.09 9.93 5.48
C ARG A 107 30.37 10.09 4.12
N SER A 108 29.14 9.65 4.00
CA SER A 108 28.44 9.57 2.72
C SER A 108 27.24 10.50 2.69
N LYS A 109 27.22 11.37 1.68
CA LYS A 109 26.07 12.24 1.39
C LYS A 109 24.94 11.45 0.73
N ALA A 110 23.69 11.81 1.05
CA ALA A 110 22.52 11.33 0.31
C ALA A 110 22.60 11.80 -1.15
N ARG A 111 22.19 10.94 -2.10
CA ARG A 111 22.20 11.28 -3.51
C ARG A 111 20.81 11.67 -3.99
N PRO A 112 20.68 12.54 -5.00
CA PRO A 112 19.40 12.87 -5.60
C PRO A 112 18.65 11.62 -6.05
N VAL A 113 17.31 11.64 -5.97
CA VAL A 113 16.48 10.56 -6.47
C VAL A 113 16.24 10.71 -7.97
N ARG A 114 16.21 9.60 -8.72
CA ARG A 114 15.88 9.60 -10.13
C ARG A 114 14.37 9.68 -10.30
N ARG A 115 13.86 10.68 -11.02
CA ARG A 115 12.44 10.81 -11.37
C ARG A 115 12.05 9.77 -12.40
N VAL A 116 10.93 9.10 -12.15
CA VAL A 116 10.27 8.18 -13.08
C VAL A 116 8.78 8.46 -13.07
N TRP A 117 8.20 8.70 -14.25
CA TRP A 117 6.79 9.00 -14.40
C TRP A 117 5.98 7.73 -14.68
N ILE A 118 5.06 7.35 -13.79
CA ILE A 118 4.20 6.18 -13.93
C ILE A 118 2.78 6.63 -14.28
N PRO A 119 2.16 6.11 -15.38
CA PRO A 119 0.77 6.42 -15.71
C PRO A 119 -0.18 6.05 -14.57
N LYS A 120 -1.11 6.93 -14.21
CA LYS A 120 -2.22 6.59 -13.32
C LYS A 120 -3.24 5.74 -14.07
N PRO A 121 -3.67 4.58 -13.55
CA PRO A 121 -4.63 3.73 -14.24
C PRO A 121 -5.93 4.49 -14.56
N GLY A 122 -6.29 4.54 -15.85
CA GLY A 122 -7.52 5.16 -16.34
C GLY A 122 -7.54 6.69 -16.34
N LYS A 123 -6.39 7.36 -16.12
CA LYS A 123 -6.25 8.82 -16.17
C LYS A 123 -5.09 9.23 -17.08
N PRO A 124 -5.14 10.42 -17.71
CA PRO A 124 -4.02 10.93 -18.51
C PRO A 124 -2.81 11.34 -17.65
N GLU A 125 -3.05 11.63 -16.39
CA GLU A 125 -2.03 12.07 -15.44
C GLU A 125 -1.01 10.97 -15.11
N LYS A 126 0.23 11.37 -14.90
CA LYS A 126 1.31 10.50 -14.43
C LYS A 126 1.61 10.77 -12.96
N ARG A 127 2.04 9.71 -12.24
CA ARG A 127 2.53 9.81 -10.86
C ARG A 127 4.06 9.95 -10.87
N PRO A 128 4.63 10.98 -10.24
CA PRO A 128 6.08 11.10 -10.13
C PRO A 128 6.62 10.14 -9.06
N LEU A 129 7.53 9.24 -9.44
CA LEU A 129 8.27 8.44 -8.48
C LEU A 129 9.71 8.93 -8.39
N GLY A 130 10.25 9.05 -7.18
CA GLY A 130 11.64 9.31 -6.92
C GLY A 130 12.36 8.02 -6.52
N ILE A 131 13.26 7.53 -7.35
CA ILE A 131 14.00 6.28 -7.13
C ILE A 131 15.38 6.59 -6.53
N PRO A 132 15.62 6.32 -5.22
CA PRO A 132 16.94 6.51 -4.61
C PRO A 132 17.94 5.49 -5.17
N VAL A 133 19.23 5.78 -5.08
CA VAL A 133 20.30 4.83 -5.37
C VAL A 133 20.22 3.61 -4.44
N LEU A 134 20.71 2.47 -4.89
CA LEU A 134 20.54 1.20 -4.17
C LEU A 134 21.11 1.25 -2.74
N ARG A 135 22.23 1.96 -2.54
CA ARG A 135 22.81 2.17 -1.22
C ARG A 135 21.88 2.95 -0.27
N ASP A 136 21.29 4.03 -0.75
CA ASP A 136 20.36 4.82 0.07
C ASP A 136 19.09 4.03 0.37
N ARG A 137 18.59 3.23 -0.58
CA ARG A 137 17.46 2.29 -0.33
C ARG A 137 17.80 1.28 0.78
N ALA A 138 19.02 0.72 0.78
CA ALA A 138 19.44 -0.23 1.81
C ALA A 138 19.58 0.47 3.19
N HIS A 139 20.12 1.68 3.22
CA HIS A 139 20.20 2.47 4.45
C HIS A 139 18.81 2.89 4.95
N GLN A 140 17.91 3.33 4.07
CA GLN A 140 16.51 3.60 4.42
C GLN A 140 15.80 2.36 4.97
N ALA A 141 16.06 1.17 4.41
CA ALA A 141 15.51 -0.08 4.92
C ALA A 141 16.02 -0.41 6.33
N LEU A 142 17.30 -0.15 6.61
CA LEU A 142 17.89 -0.34 7.94
C LEU A 142 17.28 0.64 8.96
N VAL A 143 17.20 1.93 8.60
CA VAL A 143 16.57 2.96 9.46
C VAL A 143 15.10 2.65 9.70
N LYS A 144 14.37 2.20 8.66
CA LYS A 144 12.98 1.78 8.82
C LYS A 144 12.83 0.65 9.85
N GLN A 145 13.71 -0.37 9.81
CA GLN A 145 13.68 -1.45 10.81
C GLN A 145 13.85 -0.95 12.25
N ALA A 146 14.58 0.16 12.45
CA ALA A 146 14.82 0.74 13.77
C ALA A 146 13.68 1.66 14.24
N VAL A 147 13.10 2.45 13.32
CA VAL A 147 12.09 3.49 13.66
C VAL A 147 10.68 2.93 13.67
N GLU A 148 10.34 2.01 12.76
CA GLU A 148 8.98 1.46 12.63
C GLU A 148 8.41 0.87 13.94
N PRO A 149 9.16 0.07 14.74
CA PRO A 149 8.64 -0.49 15.99
C PRO A 149 8.27 0.56 17.05
N GLU A 150 9.00 1.67 17.12
CA GLU A 150 8.67 2.80 18.00
C GLU A 150 7.33 3.39 17.62
N TRP A 151 7.13 3.67 16.33
CA TRP A 151 5.92 4.32 15.85
C TRP A 151 4.71 3.38 15.79
N GLU A 152 4.92 2.06 15.58
CA GLU A 152 3.84 1.07 15.68
C GLU A 152 3.23 1.02 17.09
N ALA A 153 4.00 1.31 18.13
CA ALA A 153 3.49 1.44 19.50
C ALA A 153 2.68 2.73 19.74
N ARG A 154 2.84 3.74 18.89
CA ARG A 154 2.24 5.08 19.03
C ARG A 154 1.07 5.34 18.10
N PHE A 155 1.09 4.73 16.88
CA PHE A 155 0.08 5.01 15.85
C PHE A 155 -1.35 4.73 16.33
N GLU A 156 -2.26 5.58 15.89
CA GLU A 156 -3.69 5.45 16.13
C GLU A 156 -4.23 4.09 15.69
N ARG A 157 -5.24 3.61 16.43
CA ARG A 157 -5.86 2.29 16.21
C ARG A 157 -6.41 2.15 14.79
N HIS A 158 -7.02 3.19 14.25
CA HIS A 158 -7.70 3.17 12.95
C HIS A 158 -6.86 3.74 11.80
N SER A 159 -5.52 3.71 11.94
CA SER A 159 -4.56 3.96 10.86
C SER A 159 -4.04 2.64 10.30
N TYR A 160 -4.23 2.37 9.01
CA TYR A 160 -4.00 1.05 8.41
C TYR A 160 -2.92 1.03 7.32
N GLY A 161 -2.89 2.03 6.42
CA GLY A 161 -2.01 2.02 5.26
C GLY A 161 -0.52 1.97 5.61
N PHE A 162 0.24 1.19 4.85
CA PHE A 162 1.71 1.03 4.97
C PHE A 162 2.21 0.48 6.31
N ARG A 163 1.36 -0.05 7.16
CA ARG A 163 1.71 -0.62 8.46
C ARG A 163 1.82 -2.15 8.40
N PRO A 164 2.78 -2.76 9.15
CA PRO A 164 2.90 -4.21 9.21
C PRO A 164 1.64 -4.87 9.79
N GLY A 165 1.19 -5.96 9.15
CA GLY A 165 0.04 -6.74 9.62
C GLY A 165 -1.31 -6.05 9.53
N ARG A 166 -1.41 -4.90 8.85
CA ARG A 166 -2.65 -4.17 8.63
C ARG A 166 -2.92 -4.00 7.13
N GLY A 167 -4.11 -4.38 6.70
CA GLY A 167 -4.53 -4.33 5.31
C GLY A 167 -5.71 -3.39 5.06
N CYS A 168 -6.08 -3.27 3.79
CA CYS A 168 -7.26 -2.52 3.39
C CYS A 168 -8.55 -3.16 3.92
N HIS A 169 -8.59 -4.49 4.04
CA HIS A 169 -9.76 -5.21 4.57
C HIS A 169 -10.00 -4.89 6.04
N ASP A 170 -8.95 -4.72 6.85
CA ASP A 170 -9.08 -4.31 8.25
C ASP A 170 -9.70 -2.91 8.38
N ALA A 171 -9.35 -1.98 7.47
CA ALA A 171 -9.96 -0.66 7.42
C ALA A 171 -11.46 -0.73 7.04
N ILE A 172 -11.80 -1.58 6.07
CA ILE A 172 -13.19 -1.81 5.66
C ILE A 172 -14.01 -2.46 6.78
N GLU A 173 -13.45 -3.45 7.48
CA GLU A 173 -14.07 -4.07 8.64
C GLU A 173 -14.32 -3.07 9.77
N ALA A 174 -13.36 -2.17 10.03
CA ALA A 174 -13.54 -1.09 11.00
C ALA A 174 -14.68 -0.16 10.62
N ILE A 175 -14.80 0.24 9.34
CA ILE A 175 -15.94 1.04 8.85
C ILE A 175 -17.25 0.28 9.08
N PHE A 176 -17.33 -1.00 8.66
CA PHE A 176 -18.50 -1.83 8.87
C PHE A 176 -18.91 -1.89 10.35
N GLY A 177 -17.93 -2.07 11.25
CA GLY A 177 -18.16 -2.09 12.69
C GLY A 177 -18.83 -0.82 13.22
N VAL A 178 -18.45 0.35 12.67
CA VAL A 178 -18.98 1.67 13.08
C VAL A 178 -20.38 1.92 12.56
N ILE A 179 -20.74 1.44 11.35
CA ILE A 179 -22.01 1.77 10.69
C ILE A 179 -23.04 0.65 10.77
N LYS A 180 -22.66 -0.59 11.11
CA LYS A 180 -23.55 -1.77 11.03
C LYS A 180 -24.87 -1.64 11.81
N GLN A 181 -24.89 -0.87 12.89
CA GLN A 181 -26.09 -0.71 13.74
C GLN A 181 -26.75 0.67 13.64
N LYS A 182 -26.06 1.68 13.15
CA LYS A 182 -26.59 3.05 13.05
C LYS A 182 -26.10 3.72 11.77
N PRO A 183 -26.98 4.36 11.01
CA PRO A 183 -26.57 5.22 9.90
C PRO A 183 -25.66 6.36 10.38
N LYS A 184 -24.77 6.81 9.49
CA LYS A 184 -23.80 7.86 9.79
C LYS A 184 -23.66 8.84 8.63
N TYR A 185 -23.36 10.07 8.95
CA TYR A 185 -22.74 11.01 8.02
C TYR A 185 -21.26 10.68 7.91
N VAL A 186 -20.70 10.91 6.75
CA VAL A 186 -19.33 10.56 6.40
C VAL A 186 -18.68 11.74 5.68
N LEU A 187 -17.55 12.21 6.19
CA LEU A 187 -16.61 13.02 5.41
C LEU A 187 -15.68 12.05 4.68
N ASP A 188 -15.85 11.94 3.37
CA ASP A 188 -14.98 11.21 2.45
C ASP A 188 -13.99 12.22 1.86
N ALA A 189 -12.71 12.11 2.21
CA ALA A 189 -11.72 13.11 1.87
C ALA A 189 -10.35 12.50 1.48
N ASP A 190 -9.66 13.20 0.59
CA ASP A 190 -8.31 12.90 0.11
C ASP A 190 -7.40 14.11 0.40
N ILE A 191 -6.15 13.86 0.78
CA ILE A 191 -5.15 14.90 1.01
C ILE A 191 -4.49 15.25 -0.33
N ALA A 192 -4.42 16.55 -0.65
CA ALA A 192 -3.79 17.01 -1.88
C ALA A 192 -2.29 16.70 -1.86
N GLN A 193 -1.82 15.93 -2.84
CA GLN A 193 -0.39 15.63 -3.06
C GLN A 193 0.40 15.34 -1.77
N CYS A 194 -0.16 14.57 -0.84
CA CYS A 194 0.32 14.36 0.52
C CYS A 194 1.84 14.14 0.60
N PHE A 195 2.40 13.26 -0.25
CA PHE A 195 3.84 12.96 -0.25
C PHE A 195 4.70 14.12 -0.73
N ASP A 196 4.16 15.03 -1.52
CA ASP A 196 4.91 16.10 -2.18
C ASP A 196 4.96 17.40 -1.34
N HIS A 197 4.04 17.57 -0.37
CA HIS A 197 3.91 18.82 0.42
C HIS A 197 4.14 18.69 1.93
N ILE A 198 4.43 17.48 2.47
CA ILE A 198 4.73 17.33 3.90
C ILE A 198 5.88 18.26 4.31
N SER A 199 5.64 19.18 5.25
CA SER A 199 6.66 20.06 5.81
C SER A 199 7.80 19.26 6.44
N HIS A 200 9.02 19.42 5.93
CA HIS A 200 10.21 18.79 6.50
C HIS A 200 10.43 19.17 7.96
N HIS A 201 10.17 20.44 8.30
CA HIS A 201 10.34 20.94 9.66
C HIS A 201 9.34 20.26 10.61
N ALA A 202 8.06 20.25 10.27
CA ALA A 202 7.01 19.61 11.07
C ALA A 202 7.26 18.11 11.25
N LEU A 203 7.61 17.40 10.17
CA LEU A 203 7.94 15.97 10.20
C LEU A 203 9.14 15.68 11.12
N LEU A 204 10.24 16.42 10.98
CA LEU A 204 11.44 16.22 11.78
C LEU A 204 11.24 16.58 13.27
N ASN A 205 10.39 17.54 13.57
CA ASN A 205 10.02 17.85 14.96
C ASN A 205 9.15 16.74 15.55
N LYS A 206 8.14 16.26 14.81
CA LYS A 206 7.29 15.15 15.24
C LYS A 206 8.07 13.84 15.43
N LEU A 207 9.05 13.58 14.58
CA LEU A 207 9.91 12.40 14.68
C LEU A 207 10.69 12.33 16.00
N ALA A 208 11.11 13.49 16.56
CA ALA A 208 11.74 13.64 17.88
C ALA A 208 12.83 12.60 18.20
N THR A 209 13.68 12.30 17.23
CA THR A 209 14.70 11.27 17.34
C THR A 209 16.09 11.83 17.65
N TYR A 210 17.07 10.96 17.95
CA TYR A 210 18.43 11.41 18.27
C TYR A 210 19.14 12.09 17.09
N PRO A 211 20.09 13.01 17.35
CA PRO A 211 20.64 13.95 16.33
C PRO A 211 21.16 13.29 15.07
N ALA A 212 21.91 12.18 15.19
CA ALA A 212 22.50 11.51 14.03
C ALA A 212 21.43 10.92 13.09
N LEU A 213 20.34 10.35 13.63
CA LEU A 213 19.23 9.81 12.84
C LEU A 213 18.42 10.94 12.22
N ARG A 214 18.15 12.01 12.98
CA ARG A 214 17.49 13.22 12.46
C ARG A 214 18.26 13.80 11.26
N GLN A 215 19.59 13.92 11.37
CA GLN A 215 20.43 14.42 10.29
C GLN A 215 20.37 13.52 9.05
N THR A 216 20.39 12.19 9.25
CA THR A 216 20.29 11.21 8.16
C THR A 216 18.97 11.36 7.40
N ILE A 217 17.84 11.42 8.12
CA ILE A 217 16.51 11.58 7.51
C ILE A 217 16.42 12.94 6.80
N ARG A 218 16.89 14.02 7.44
CA ARG A 218 16.95 15.35 6.82
C ARG A 218 17.74 15.36 5.52
N ALA A 219 18.85 14.62 5.46
CA ALA A 219 19.68 14.52 4.25
C ALA A 219 18.91 13.85 3.10
N TRP A 220 18.10 12.81 3.37
CA TRP A 220 17.26 12.18 2.34
C TRP A 220 16.11 13.08 1.88
N LEU A 221 15.49 13.80 2.80
CA LEU A 221 14.42 14.73 2.46
C LEU A 221 14.91 15.86 1.55
N LYS A 222 16.15 16.33 1.77
CA LYS A 222 16.79 17.42 1.01
C LYS A 222 17.67 16.93 -0.15
N ALA A 223 17.67 15.63 -0.48
CA ALA A 223 18.56 15.06 -1.50
C ALA A 223 18.31 15.58 -2.92
N GLY A 224 17.15 16.16 -3.19
CA GLY A 224 16.77 16.65 -4.51
C GLY A 224 16.34 15.54 -5.47
N VAL A 225 15.88 15.94 -6.63
CA VAL A 225 15.41 15.08 -7.73
C VAL A 225 16.23 15.33 -8.98
N MET A 226 16.54 14.26 -9.68
CA MET A 226 17.11 14.28 -11.03
C MET A 226 16.06 13.81 -12.02
N ASP A 227 15.59 14.70 -12.88
CA ASP A 227 14.62 14.40 -13.94
C ASP A 227 15.23 14.69 -15.31
N ALA A 228 15.37 13.68 -16.16
CA ALA A 228 15.97 13.80 -17.50
C ALA A 228 17.32 14.55 -17.53
N GLY A 229 18.14 14.40 -16.48
CA GLY A 229 19.45 15.05 -16.36
C GLY A 229 19.45 16.43 -15.68
N VAL A 230 18.26 16.98 -15.36
CA VAL A 230 18.11 18.25 -14.66
C VAL A 230 17.93 17.99 -13.15
N PHE A 231 18.74 18.66 -12.34
CA PHE A 231 18.62 18.62 -10.88
C PHE A 231 17.62 19.67 -10.39
N THR A 232 16.71 19.23 -9.51
CA THR A 232 15.76 20.11 -8.81
C THR A 232 15.88 19.90 -7.30
N PRO A 233 16.15 20.93 -6.51
CA PRO A 233 16.14 20.85 -5.05
C PRO A 233 14.71 20.55 -4.55
N ILE A 234 14.61 19.93 -3.36
CA ILE A 234 13.35 19.66 -2.67
C ILE A 234 13.39 20.32 -1.30
N GLU A 235 12.41 21.18 -1.01
CA GLU A 235 12.30 21.86 0.27
C GLU A 235 11.17 21.31 1.15
N GLU A 236 10.21 20.59 0.54
CA GLU A 236 9.09 19.94 1.20
C GLU A 236 8.81 18.56 0.59
N GLY A 237 8.01 17.77 1.28
CA GLY A 237 7.62 16.44 0.80
C GLY A 237 8.62 15.32 1.07
N THR A 238 8.20 14.12 0.77
CA THR A 238 9.03 12.92 0.82
C THR A 238 9.02 12.23 -0.54
N PRO A 239 10.16 11.79 -1.09
CA PRO A 239 10.20 11.18 -2.41
C PRO A 239 9.27 9.97 -2.50
N GLN A 240 8.25 10.00 -3.35
CA GLN A 240 7.41 8.83 -3.64
C GLN A 240 8.26 7.72 -4.27
N GLY A 241 8.48 6.61 -3.55
CA GLY A 241 9.34 5.49 -3.99
C GLY A 241 10.56 5.23 -3.11
N GLY A 242 10.84 6.09 -2.13
CA GLY A 242 11.77 5.79 -1.05
C GLY A 242 11.24 4.66 -0.14
N VAL A 243 12.15 3.84 0.39
CA VAL A 243 11.77 2.70 1.26
C VAL A 243 11.16 3.16 2.58
N ILE A 244 11.62 4.30 3.10
CA ILE A 244 11.15 4.86 4.38
C ILE A 244 9.98 5.85 4.22
N SER A 245 9.76 6.40 3.02
CA SER A 245 8.77 7.46 2.78
C SER A 245 7.35 7.12 3.26
N PRO A 246 6.83 5.89 3.09
CA PRO A 246 5.51 5.53 3.63
C PRO A 246 5.43 5.61 5.16
N LEU A 247 6.50 5.24 5.87
CA LEU A 247 6.57 5.37 7.32
C LEU A 247 6.60 6.85 7.74
N LEU A 248 7.40 7.68 7.05
CA LEU A 248 7.49 9.11 7.33
C LEU A 248 6.15 9.83 7.08
N ALA A 249 5.42 9.47 6.04
CA ALA A 249 4.07 9.98 5.78
C ALA A 249 3.10 9.60 6.91
N ASN A 250 3.12 8.35 7.39
CA ASN A 250 2.31 7.94 8.54
C ASN A 250 2.69 8.69 9.83
N ILE A 251 3.99 8.97 10.04
CA ILE A 251 4.48 9.78 11.17
C ILE A 251 3.96 11.22 11.06
N ALA A 252 4.03 11.83 9.87
CA ALA A 252 3.49 13.17 9.64
C ALA A 252 2.00 13.26 9.97
N LEU A 253 1.22 12.26 9.51
CA LEU A 253 -0.23 12.20 9.71
C LEU A 253 -0.68 11.65 11.07
N HIS A 254 0.24 11.18 11.92
CA HIS A 254 -0.08 10.78 13.29
C HIS A 254 -0.53 11.99 14.13
N GLY A 255 -1.54 11.81 14.95
CA GLY A 255 -2.17 12.88 15.74
C GLY A 255 -3.42 13.48 15.07
N MET A 256 -3.75 13.08 13.85
CA MET A 256 -4.94 13.51 13.12
C MET A 256 -6.23 13.11 13.84
N GLU A 257 -6.31 11.89 14.40
CA GLU A 257 -7.47 11.44 15.19
C GLU A 257 -7.64 12.26 16.46
N ALA A 258 -6.55 12.55 17.17
CA ALA A 258 -6.57 13.37 18.38
C ALA A 258 -7.06 14.79 18.07
N ALA A 259 -6.49 15.45 17.06
CA ALA A 259 -6.87 16.80 16.66
C ALA A 259 -8.36 16.93 16.34
N ILE A 260 -8.95 15.94 15.68
CA ILE A 260 -10.38 15.93 15.41
C ILE A 260 -11.16 15.69 16.70
N ARG A 261 -10.80 14.70 17.51
CA ARG A 261 -11.56 14.30 18.71
C ARG A 261 -11.54 15.34 19.82
N ASP A 262 -10.46 16.12 19.92
CA ASP A 262 -10.30 17.16 20.92
C ASP A 262 -11.23 18.37 20.66
N ALA A 263 -11.72 18.54 19.46
CA ALA A 263 -12.73 19.53 19.12
C ALA A 263 -14.14 19.21 19.69
N TYR A 264 -14.39 17.96 20.17
CA TYR A 264 -15.71 17.49 20.57
C TYR A 264 -15.85 17.33 22.07
N THR A 265 -16.99 17.73 22.59
CA THR A 265 -17.40 17.43 23.95
C THR A 265 -17.93 15.98 24.09
N VAL A 266 -18.06 15.50 25.31
CA VAL A 266 -18.61 14.17 25.58
C VAL A 266 -20.07 14.07 25.10
N ARG A 267 -20.86 15.14 25.23
CA ARG A 267 -22.28 15.17 24.83
C ARG A 267 -22.50 15.11 23.33
N GLU A 268 -21.62 15.71 22.55
CA GLU A 268 -21.69 15.68 21.06
C GLU A 268 -21.36 14.30 20.50
N GLY A 269 -20.66 13.47 21.26
CA GLY A 269 -20.13 12.19 20.80
C GLY A 269 -18.91 12.37 19.90
N LYS A 270 -17.90 11.54 20.08
CA LYS A 270 -16.65 11.65 19.33
C LYS A 270 -16.76 11.01 17.96
N PRO A 271 -16.26 11.66 16.91
CA PRO A 271 -16.21 11.06 15.57
C PRO A 271 -15.22 9.89 15.50
N THR A 272 -15.40 9.04 14.53
CA THR A 272 -14.47 7.95 14.22
C THR A 272 -13.72 8.27 12.94
N LEU A 273 -12.41 8.45 13.03
CA LEU A 273 -11.51 8.56 11.89
C LEU A 273 -11.04 7.15 11.48
N ILE A 274 -11.11 6.80 10.20
CA ILE A 274 -10.51 5.59 9.64
C ILE A 274 -9.64 6.02 8.46
N ARG A 275 -8.34 5.75 8.55
CA ARG A 275 -7.33 6.22 7.60
C ARG A 275 -6.53 5.07 6.98
N TYR A 276 -6.36 5.12 5.69
CA TYR A 276 -5.46 4.24 4.94
C TYR A 276 -4.45 5.08 4.14
N ALA A 277 -3.27 5.29 4.69
CA ALA A 277 -2.27 6.23 4.19
C ALA A 277 -2.81 7.67 4.12
N ASP A 278 -2.93 8.24 2.91
CA ASP A 278 -3.49 9.56 2.61
C ASP A 278 -5.02 9.56 2.39
N ASP A 279 -5.62 8.42 2.08
CA ASP A 279 -7.08 8.27 1.99
C ASP A 279 -7.70 8.11 3.38
N PHE A 280 -8.76 8.84 3.70
CA PHE A 280 -9.42 8.70 4.99
C PHE A 280 -10.91 9.03 4.96
N VAL A 281 -11.64 8.51 5.94
CA VAL A 281 -13.04 8.84 6.19
C VAL A 281 -13.25 9.20 7.67
N ILE A 282 -14.13 10.18 7.93
CA ILE A 282 -14.58 10.51 9.27
C ILE A 282 -16.08 10.22 9.35
N LEU A 283 -16.50 9.51 10.38
CA LEU A 283 -17.89 9.09 10.57
C LEU A 283 -18.46 9.72 11.84
N HIS A 284 -19.65 10.34 11.74
CA HIS A 284 -20.37 10.92 12.86
C HIS A 284 -21.89 10.75 12.71
N PRO A 285 -22.67 10.65 13.81
CA PRO A 285 -24.13 10.51 13.72
C PRO A 285 -24.87 11.71 13.13
N THR A 286 -24.35 12.92 13.23
CA THR A 286 -25.01 14.16 12.81
C THR A 286 -24.23 14.88 11.72
N HIS A 287 -24.94 15.63 10.88
CA HIS A 287 -24.34 16.46 9.83
C HIS A 287 -23.44 17.56 10.41
N ALA A 288 -23.94 18.30 11.40
CA ALA A 288 -23.17 19.35 12.08
C ALA A 288 -21.88 18.80 12.71
N GLY A 289 -21.92 17.55 13.23
CA GLY A 289 -20.72 16.88 13.70
C GLY A 289 -19.70 16.61 12.61
N ILE A 290 -20.11 16.27 11.38
CA ILE A 290 -19.16 16.10 10.27
C ILE A 290 -18.59 17.44 9.79
N GLU A 291 -19.38 18.49 9.72
CA GLU A 291 -18.89 19.83 9.40
C GLU A 291 -17.84 20.29 10.42
N LYS A 292 -18.11 20.13 11.70
CA LYS A 292 -17.17 20.41 12.79
C LYS A 292 -15.88 19.60 12.67
N ALA A 293 -15.95 18.33 12.25
CA ALA A 293 -14.76 17.52 11.97
C ALA A 293 -13.93 18.08 10.81
N LYS A 294 -14.58 18.56 9.76
CA LYS A 294 -13.92 19.21 8.64
C LYS A 294 -13.22 20.49 9.07
N GLU A 295 -13.91 21.34 9.82
CA GLU A 295 -13.36 22.60 10.37
C GLU A 295 -12.17 22.34 11.31
N ALA A 296 -12.16 21.24 12.05
CA ALA A 296 -11.05 20.87 12.95
C ALA A 296 -9.83 20.32 12.22
N ILE A 297 -10.04 19.56 11.12
CA ILE A 297 -8.95 18.89 10.43
C ILE A 297 -8.18 19.82 9.48
N GLU A 298 -8.84 20.79 8.85
CA GLU A 298 -8.23 21.70 7.87
C GLU A 298 -7.06 22.52 8.48
N PRO A 299 -7.22 23.22 9.62
CA PRO A 299 -6.11 23.92 10.26
C PRO A 299 -4.99 22.99 10.72
N TRP A 300 -5.35 21.80 11.21
CA TRP A 300 -4.35 20.83 11.64
C TRP A 300 -3.48 20.34 10.47
N LEU A 301 -4.07 20.05 9.32
CA LEU A 301 -3.31 19.71 8.11
C LEU A 301 -2.36 20.81 7.69
N GLN A 302 -2.76 22.07 7.78
CA GLN A 302 -1.91 23.23 7.49
C GLN A 302 -0.67 23.29 8.39
N THR A 303 -0.75 22.84 9.65
CA THR A 303 0.41 22.80 10.57
C THR A 303 1.53 21.89 10.07
N ILE A 304 1.20 20.92 9.21
CA ILE A 304 2.15 19.97 8.61
C ILE A 304 2.37 20.21 7.11
N GLY A 305 1.89 21.34 6.57
CA GLY A 305 2.04 21.74 5.17
C GLY A 305 1.08 21.06 4.21
N LEU A 306 -0.04 20.51 4.70
CA LEU A 306 -1.00 19.75 3.89
C LEU A 306 -2.37 20.44 3.85
N GLU A 307 -3.14 20.09 2.82
CA GLU A 307 -4.52 20.56 2.65
C GLU A 307 -5.43 19.45 2.12
N LEU A 308 -6.73 19.57 2.35
CA LEU A 308 -7.73 18.71 1.72
C LEU A 308 -7.82 19.00 0.23
N LYS A 309 -8.08 17.96 -0.56
CA LYS A 309 -8.34 18.10 -1.99
C LYS A 309 -9.83 18.44 -2.22
N PRO A 310 -10.20 19.68 -2.57
CA PRO A 310 -11.62 20.09 -2.65
C PRO A 310 -12.44 19.23 -3.60
N SER A 311 -11.88 18.86 -4.76
CA SER A 311 -12.56 18.05 -5.78
C SER A 311 -12.83 16.60 -5.37
N LYS A 312 -12.31 16.15 -4.22
CA LYS A 312 -12.47 14.80 -3.67
C LYS A 312 -12.92 14.80 -2.21
N THR A 313 -13.24 15.96 -1.69
CA THR A 313 -13.78 16.10 -0.33
C THR A 313 -15.28 16.29 -0.43
N ARG A 314 -16.03 15.33 0.11
CA ARG A 314 -17.48 15.38 0.10
C ARG A 314 -18.08 14.86 1.41
N ILE A 315 -19.25 15.38 1.75
CA ILE A 315 -20.06 14.82 2.82
C ILE A 315 -21.10 13.91 2.20
N ALA A 316 -21.21 12.69 2.71
CA ALA A 316 -22.18 11.70 2.31
C ALA A 316 -22.95 11.17 3.53
N HIS A 317 -24.05 10.43 3.28
CA HIS A 317 -24.75 9.71 4.32
C HIS A 317 -24.90 8.23 3.93
N THR A 318 -24.73 7.32 4.89
CA THR A 318 -24.67 5.88 4.60
C THR A 318 -26.02 5.29 4.16
N LEU A 319 -27.14 5.87 4.57
CA LEU A 319 -28.49 5.34 4.32
C LEU A 319 -29.36 6.25 3.44
N TYR A 320 -29.31 7.57 3.65
CA TYR A 320 -30.15 8.51 2.93
C TYR A 320 -29.39 9.25 1.84
N PRO A 321 -30.04 9.63 0.74
CA PRO A 321 -29.40 10.43 -0.28
C PRO A 321 -29.01 11.82 0.25
N LEU A 322 -27.79 12.23 0.00
CA LEU A 322 -27.32 13.59 0.21
C LEU A 322 -26.75 14.07 -1.12
N GLN A 323 -27.24 15.21 -1.63
CA GLN A 323 -26.89 15.73 -2.97
C GLN A 323 -27.09 14.69 -4.11
N GLY A 324 -28.11 13.83 -3.98
CA GLY A 324 -28.44 12.81 -4.97
C GLY A 324 -27.69 11.47 -4.85
N GLU A 325 -26.68 11.39 -3.99
CA GLU A 325 -25.89 10.18 -3.77
C GLU A 325 -26.10 9.57 -2.38
N THR A 326 -26.01 8.24 -2.27
CA THR A 326 -26.09 7.51 -1.01
C THR A 326 -24.88 6.61 -0.84
N GLY A 327 -24.24 6.70 0.33
CA GLY A 327 -23.02 5.94 0.62
C GLY A 327 -21.77 6.61 0.04
N PHE A 328 -20.66 5.90 0.09
CA PHE A 328 -19.37 6.41 -0.36
C PHE A 328 -18.46 5.26 -0.85
N ASP A 329 -17.44 5.62 -1.60
CA ASP A 329 -16.43 4.68 -2.08
C ASP A 329 -15.15 4.81 -1.26
N PHE A 330 -14.64 3.69 -0.73
CA PHE A 330 -13.36 3.67 -0.02
C PHE A 330 -12.56 2.42 -0.40
N LEU A 331 -11.28 2.60 -0.74
CA LEU A 331 -10.36 1.54 -1.14
C LEU A 331 -10.90 0.62 -2.27
N GLY A 332 -11.67 1.21 -3.19
CA GLY A 332 -12.27 0.49 -4.32
C GLY A 332 -13.53 -0.31 -3.97
N MET A 333 -14.11 -0.06 -2.82
CA MET A 333 -15.36 -0.66 -2.37
C MET A 333 -16.41 0.43 -2.13
N THR A 334 -17.64 0.21 -2.60
CA THR A 334 -18.80 1.03 -2.30
C THR A 334 -19.44 0.55 -1.00
N ILE A 335 -19.55 1.45 -0.04
CA ILE A 335 -20.11 1.20 1.30
C ILE A 335 -21.42 1.96 1.41
N ARG A 336 -22.52 1.19 1.59
CA ARG A 336 -23.86 1.76 1.61
C ARG A 336 -24.80 0.94 2.48
N GLN A 337 -25.77 1.61 3.09
CA GLN A 337 -26.92 1.00 3.75
C GLN A 337 -28.15 1.11 2.83
N TYR A 338 -28.96 0.06 2.82
CA TYR A 338 -30.15 -0.03 2.01
C TYR A 338 -31.37 -0.19 2.91
N PRO A 339 -32.40 0.65 2.80
CA PRO A 339 -33.66 0.45 3.51
C PRO A 339 -34.25 -0.89 3.06
N VAL A 340 -34.73 -1.69 4.01
CA VAL A 340 -35.30 -3.01 3.75
C VAL A 340 -36.51 -3.27 4.66
N GLY A 341 -37.43 -4.13 4.19
CA GLY A 341 -38.55 -4.60 5.00
C GLY A 341 -38.12 -5.53 6.15
N ARG A 342 -39.07 -5.90 6.98
CA ARG A 342 -38.84 -6.66 8.24
C ARG A 342 -38.06 -7.96 8.04
N THR A 343 -38.35 -8.70 6.94
CA THR A 343 -37.73 -10.02 6.65
C THR A 343 -36.26 -9.96 6.29
N HIS A 344 -35.77 -8.82 5.78
CA HIS A 344 -34.37 -8.64 5.33
C HIS A 344 -33.60 -7.67 6.20
N SER A 345 -34.21 -7.11 7.26
CA SER A 345 -33.58 -6.16 8.16
C SER A 345 -32.50 -6.82 9.03
N GLY A 346 -31.39 -6.12 9.21
CA GLY A 346 -30.47 -6.42 10.30
C GLY A 346 -31.14 -6.24 11.67
N ARG A 347 -30.55 -6.81 12.71
CA ARG A 347 -30.97 -6.61 14.10
C ARG A 347 -29.86 -5.97 14.93
N ASP A 348 -30.25 -5.17 15.91
CA ASP A 348 -29.31 -4.64 16.90
C ASP A 348 -28.96 -5.71 17.95
N THR A 349 -28.11 -5.36 18.91
CA THR A 349 -27.70 -6.25 20.02
C THR A 349 -28.86 -6.67 20.95
N TYR A 350 -29.99 -5.94 20.90
CA TYR A 350 -31.19 -6.24 21.65
C TYR A 350 -32.27 -6.95 20.82
N GLY A 351 -31.93 -7.38 19.58
CA GLY A 351 -32.84 -8.08 18.68
C GLY A 351 -33.84 -7.18 17.94
N ARG A 352 -33.80 -5.85 18.11
CA ARG A 352 -34.69 -4.91 17.41
C ARG A 352 -34.30 -4.75 15.96
N LEU A 353 -35.31 -4.63 15.08
CA LEU A 353 -35.08 -4.43 13.66
C LEU A 353 -34.46 -3.06 13.37
N LEU A 354 -33.41 -3.04 12.57
CA LEU A 354 -32.74 -1.80 12.17
C LEU A 354 -33.45 -1.05 11.04
N GLY A 355 -34.30 -1.73 10.23
CA GLY A 355 -34.94 -1.16 9.05
C GLY A 355 -34.02 -1.02 7.83
N PHE A 356 -32.77 -1.42 7.94
CA PHE A 356 -31.79 -1.38 6.85
C PHE A 356 -30.83 -2.58 6.90
N LYS A 357 -30.12 -2.78 5.77
CA LYS A 357 -29.01 -3.72 5.63
C LYS A 357 -27.77 -2.99 5.12
N THR A 358 -26.65 -3.18 5.79
CA THR A 358 -25.35 -2.64 5.36
C THR A 358 -24.73 -3.59 4.34
N LEU A 359 -24.40 -3.09 3.14
CA LEU A 359 -23.71 -3.85 2.10
C LEU A 359 -22.45 -3.12 1.69
N ILE A 360 -21.37 -3.90 1.53
CA ILE A 360 -20.10 -3.46 0.97
C ILE A 360 -19.88 -4.26 -0.30
N LYS A 361 -19.68 -3.57 -1.43
CA LYS A 361 -19.57 -4.18 -2.76
C LYS A 361 -18.34 -3.63 -3.49
N PRO A 362 -17.79 -4.33 -4.51
CA PRO A 362 -16.82 -3.71 -5.42
C PRO A 362 -17.41 -2.43 -6.03
N SER A 363 -16.64 -1.33 -6.04
CA SER A 363 -17.11 -0.08 -6.64
C SER A 363 -17.20 -0.20 -8.17
N GLU A 364 -18.12 0.55 -8.78
CA GLU A 364 -18.27 0.55 -10.25
C GLU A 364 -16.98 0.94 -10.97
N ASP A 365 -16.20 1.86 -10.40
CA ASP A 365 -14.89 2.21 -10.94
C ASP A 365 -13.87 1.08 -10.83
N ALA A 366 -13.91 0.29 -9.75
CA ALA A 366 -13.06 -0.90 -9.61
C ALA A 366 -13.42 -1.97 -10.64
N ILE A 367 -14.73 -2.21 -10.87
CA ILE A 367 -15.23 -3.12 -11.90
C ILE A 367 -14.79 -2.65 -13.28
N LYS A 368 -15.00 -1.37 -13.63
CA LYS A 368 -14.57 -0.78 -14.91
C LYS A 368 -13.04 -0.93 -15.14
N ARG A 369 -12.23 -0.70 -14.09
CA ARG A 369 -10.77 -0.90 -14.18
C ARG A 369 -10.40 -2.34 -14.42
N HIS A 370 -11.04 -3.29 -13.74
CA HIS A 370 -10.82 -4.72 -13.92
C HIS A 370 -11.17 -5.16 -15.34
N VAL A 371 -12.34 -4.81 -15.82
CA VAL A 371 -12.81 -5.10 -17.19
C VAL A 371 -11.85 -4.53 -18.24
N ARG A 372 -11.33 -3.30 -18.04
CA ARG A 372 -10.32 -2.72 -18.93
C ARG A 372 -9.01 -3.50 -18.91
N ALA A 373 -8.52 -3.90 -17.73
CA ALA A 373 -7.28 -4.67 -17.59
C ALA A 373 -7.38 -6.05 -18.29
N VAL A 374 -8.46 -6.78 -18.02
CA VAL A 374 -8.76 -8.06 -18.69
C VAL A 374 -8.88 -7.86 -20.20
N GLY A 375 -9.59 -6.83 -20.66
CA GLY A 375 -9.71 -6.50 -22.08
C GLY A 375 -8.37 -6.17 -22.76
N GLN A 376 -7.44 -5.55 -22.04
CA GLN A 376 -6.08 -5.31 -22.54
C GLN A 376 -5.30 -6.61 -22.72
N VAL A 377 -5.42 -7.56 -21.79
CA VAL A 377 -4.80 -8.90 -21.91
C VAL A 377 -5.35 -9.61 -23.15
N VAL A 378 -6.67 -9.66 -23.35
CA VAL A 378 -7.31 -10.29 -24.52
C VAL A 378 -6.83 -9.64 -25.84
N ARG A 379 -6.74 -8.31 -25.88
CA ARG A 379 -6.24 -7.59 -27.07
C ARG A 379 -4.77 -7.89 -27.39
N LYS A 380 -3.92 -7.96 -26.37
CA LYS A 380 -2.48 -8.30 -26.58
C LYS A 380 -2.26 -9.72 -27.07
N HIS A 381 -3.22 -10.63 -26.83
CA HIS A 381 -3.13 -12.04 -27.18
C HIS A 381 -4.05 -12.43 -28.35
N GLN A 382 -4.31 -11.52 -29.30
CA GLN A 382 -5.21 -11.79 -30.44
C GLN A 382 -4.74 -12.95 -31.32
N THR A 383 -3.43 -13.09 -31.50
CA THR A 383 -2.80 -14.12 -32.31
C THR A 383 -2.16 -15.27 -31.52
N ALA A 384 -2.05 -15.08 -30.17
CA ALA A 384 -1.41 -16.04 -29.29
C ALA A 384 -2.23 -17.34 -29.11
N PRO A 385 -1.60 -18.49 -28.81
CA PRO A 385 -2.30 -19.72 -28.44
C PRO A 385 -3.27 -19.49 -27.25
N GLN A 386 -4.33 -20.32 -27.20
CA GLN A 386 -5.35 -20.23 -26.13
C GLN A 386 -4.74 -20.40 -24.73
N ALA A 387 -3.81 -21.35 -24.57
CA ALA A 387 -3.12 -21.59 -23.31
C ALA A 387 -2.39 -20.35 -22.80
N ALA A 388 -1.65 -19.65 -23.66
CA ALA A 388 -0.95 -18.41 -23.30
C ALA A 388 -1.93 -17.29 -22.88
N LEU A 389 -3.09 -17.18 -23.54
CA LEU A 389 -4.13 -16.24 -23.10
C LEU A 389 -4.67 -16.59 -21.71
N ILE A 390 -4.93 -17.87 -21.44
CA ILE A 390 -5.40 -18.36 -20.13
C ILE A 390 -4.35 -18.09 -19.04
N GLU A 391 -3.08 -18.39 -19.32
CA GLU A 391 -1.97 -18.15 -18.39
C GLU A 391 -1.90 -16.69 -17.94
N HIS A 392 -2.10 -15.74 -18.85
CA HIS A 392 -2.05 -14.31 -18.54
C HIS A 392 -3.34 -13.75 -17.94
N LEU A 393 -4.51 -14.35 -18.24
CA LEU A 393 -5.79 -13.93 -17.65
C LEU A 393 -5.97 -14.41 -16.21
N ASN A 394 -5.61 -15.68 -15.93
CA ASN A 394 -5.85 -16.29 -14.63
C ASN A 394 -5.28 -15.50 -13.43
N PRO A 395 -4.03 -14.98 -13.45
CA PRO A 395 -3.51 -14.18 -12.36
C PRO A 395 -4.30 -12.88 -12.12
N VAL A 396 -4.77 -12.23 -13.19
CA VAL A 396 -5.56 -10.99 -13.11
C VAL A 396 -6.92 -11.27 -12.49
N ILE A 397 -7.60 -12.33 -12.94
CA ILE A 397 -8.91 -12.76 -12.45
C ILE A 397 -8.83 -13.18 -10.98
N ARG A 398 -7.91 -14.09 -10.65
CA ARG A 398 -7.72 -14.59 -9.29
C ARG A 398 -7.35 -13.48 -8.31
N GLY A 399 -6.45 -12.58 -8.70
CA GLY A 399 -6.03 -11.46 -7.85
C GLY A 399 -7.19 -10.52 -7.53
N TRP A 400 -8.03 -10.20 -8.51
CA TRP A 400 -9.20 -9.35 -8.32
C TRP A 400 -10.28 -10.05 -7.48
N ALA A 401 -10.59 -11.30 -7.78
CA ALA A 401 -11.56 -12.08 -7.01
C ALA A 401 -11.12 -12.27 -5.54
N ALA A 402 -9.84 -12.59 -5.30
CA ALA A 402 -9.29 -12.71 -3.95
C ALA A 402 -9.38 -11.41 -3.15
N TYR A 403 -9.23 -10.25 -3.80
CA TYR A 403 -9.37 -8.95 -3.13
C TYR A 403 -10.79 -8.68 -2.66
N TYR A 404 -11.82 -9.05 -3.44
CA TYR A 404 -13.22 -8.76 -3.14
C TYR A 404 -14.00 -9.93 -2.49
N ARG A 405 -13.36 -11.05 -2.21
CA ARG A 405 -14.02 -12.24 -1.62
C ARG A 405 -14.62 -12.00 -0.23
N THR A 406 -14.16 -10.99 0.48
CA THR A 406 -14.60 -10.65 1.85
C THR A 406 -15.83 -9.75 1.88
N VAL A 407 -16.32 -9.32 0.72
CA VAL A 407 -17.46 -8.41 0.56
C VAL A 407 -18.54 -9.02 -0.34
N VAL A 408 -19.68 -8.35 -0.50
CA VAL A 408 -20.79 -8.82 -1.33
C VAL A 408 -20.45 -8.62 -2.81
N ALA A 409 -19.77 -9.61 -3.41
CA ALA A 409 -19.20 -9.49 -4.76
C ALA A 409 -19.85 -10.42 -5.81
N LYS A 410 -20.77 -11.33 -5.43
CA LYS A 410 -21.34 -12.36 -6.32
C LYS A 410 -21.88 -11.80 -7.64
N ASP A 411 -22.71 -10.77 -7.58
CA ASP A 411 -23.29 -10.14 -8.78
C ASP A 411 -22.22 -9.46 -9.64
N SER A 412 -21.23 -8.82 -8.98
CA SER A 412 -20.11 -8.19 -9.68
C SER A 412 -19.22 -9.22 -10.39
N TYR A 413 -19.03 -10.40 -9.78
CA TYR A 413 -18.30 -11.50 -10.40
C TYR A 413 -19.05 -12.04 -11.61
N ALA A 414 -20.35 -12.29 -11.49
CA ALA A 414 -21.19 -12.76 -12.60
C ALA A 414 -21.13 -11.79 -13.79
N ARG A 415 -21.32 -10.48 -13.54
CA ARG A 415 -21.21 -9.43 -14.59
C ARG A 415 -19.83 -9.44 -15.28
N CYS A 416 -18.74 -9.63 -14.53
CA CYS A 416 -17.41 -9.70 -15.09
C CYS A 416 -17.16 -10.98 -15.90
N ASP A 417 -17.66 -12.13 -15.42
CA ASP A 417 -17.57 -13.41 -16.11
C ASP A 417 -18.36 -13.39 -17.44
N ASP A 418 -19.58 -12.84 -17.45
CA ASP A 418 -20.43 -12.68 -18.64
C ASP A 418 -19.78 -11.77 -19.69
N TRP A 419 -19.23 -10.63 -19.23
CA TRP A 419 -18.50 -9.72 -20.09
C TRP A 419 -17.26 -10.39 -20.71
N LEU A 420 -16.50 -11.11 -19.90
CA LEU A 420 -15.31 -11.82 -20.35
C LEU A 420 -15.67 -12.93 -21.35
N TYR A 421 -16.73 -13.71 -21.07
CA TYR A 421 -17.23 -14.71 -22.00
C TYR A 421 -17.56 -14.12 -23.39
N SER A 422 -18.25 -12.98 -23.42
CA SER A 422 -18.57 -12.27 -24.66
C SER A 422 -17.30 -11.82 -25.40
N LYS A 423 -16.27 -11.35 -24.70
CA LYS A 423 -14.96 -10.96 -25.31
C LYS A 423 -14.20 -12.17 -25.85
N LEU A 424 -14.22 -13.29 -25.14
CA LEU A 424 -13.56 -14.53 -25.58
C LEU A 424 -14.28 -15.15 -26.80
N ARG A 425 -15.63 -15.08 -26.85
CA ARG A 425 -16.37 -15.48 -28.06
C ARG A 425 -15.96 -14.66 -29.27
N TYR A 426 -15.85 -13.35 -29.13
CA TYR A 426 -15.38 -12.47 -30.20
C TYR A 426 -13.94 -12.80 -30.61
N TRP A 427 -13.03 -13.00 -29.62
CA TRP A 427 -11.65 -13.40 -29.87
C TRP A 427 -11.56 -14.72 -30.64
N ALA A 428 -12.31 -15.74 -30.26
CA ALA A 428 -12.33 -17.05 -30.89
C ALA A 428 -12.92 -16.98 -32.31
N ARG A 429 -14.04 -16.25 -32.51
CA ARG A 429 -14.69 -16.08 -33.82
C ARG A 429 -13.80 -15.35 -34.82
N ARG A 430 -13.08 -14.32 -34.38
CA ARG A 430 -12.17 -13.57 -35.28
C ARG A 430 -11.08 -14.45 -35.88
N ARG A 431 -10.66 -15.49 -35.17
CA ARG A 431 -9.61 -16.44 -35.59
C ARG A 431 -10.13 -17.46 -36.63
N HIS A 432 -11.43 -17.65 -36.72
CA HIS A 432 -12.10 -18.66 -37.55
C HIS A 432 -13.32 -18.07 -38.26
N ARG A 433 -13.10 -17.09 -39.10
CA ARG A 433 -14.19 -16.33 -39.76
C ARG A 433 -15.11 -17.20 -40.59
N ASN A 434 -14.57 -18.26 -41.21
CA ASN A 434 -15.28 -19.20 -42.12
C ASN A 434 -15.86 -20.42 -41.37
N LYS A 435 -15.81 -20.47 -40.03
CA LYS A 435 -16.37 -21.60 -39.26
C LYS A 435 -17.63 -21.17 -38.50
N SER A 436 -18.56 -22.14 -38.35
CA SER A 436 -19.80 -21.91 -37.60
C SER A 436 -19.53 -21.64 -36.12
N LEU A 437 -20.43 -20.92 -35.45
CA LEU A 437 -20.36 -20.67 -34.01
C LEU A 437 -20.30 -21.95 -33.18
N ARG A 438 -21.02 -23.01 -33.64
CA ARG A 438 -21.02 -24.33 -32.98
C ARG A 438 -19.63 -24.97 -33.03
N TRP A 439 -18.95 -24.89 -34.18
CA TRP A 439 -17.58 -25.38 -34.31
C TRP A 439 -16.61 -24.59 -33.42
N VAL A 440 -16.69 -23.24 -33.40
CA VAL A 440 -15.85 -22.38 -32.57
C VAL A 440 -16.04 -22.72 -31.09
N SER A 441 -17.32 -22.89 -30.65
CA SER A 441 -17.61 -23.24 -29.25
C SER A 441 -17.00 -24.61 -28.88
N ARG A 442 -17.14 -25.62 -29.74
CA ARG A 442 -16.55 -26.95 -29.47
C ARG A 442 -15.04 -26.96 -29.45
N LYS A 443 -14.39 -26.04 -30.18
CA LYS A 443 -12.92 -25.93 -30.23
C LYS A 443 -12.35 -25.28 -28.95
N TYR A 444 -13.00 -24.26 -28.42
CA TYR A 444 -12.45 -23.41 -27.37
C TYR A 444 -13.09 -23.60 -26.00
N TRP A 445 -14.23 -24.25 -25.92
CA TRP A 445 -14.93 -24.54 -24.67
C TRP A 445 -15.20 -26.05 -24.52
N ALA A 446 -15.03 -26.53 -23.29
CA ALA A 446 -15.41 -27.86 -22.87
C ALA A 446 -16.50 -27.79 -21.81
N PHE A 447 -17.43 -28.73 -21.81
CA PHE A 447 -18.43 -28.87 -20.76
C PHE A 447 -17.85 -29.67 -19.61
N ASP A 448 -18.08 -29.20 -18.40
CA ASP A 448 -17.69 -29.85 -17.14
C ASP A 448 -18.94 -29.94 -16.28
N GLU A 449 -19.25 -31.12 -15.74
CA GLU A 449 -20.50 -31.39 -15.01
C GLU A 449 -20.69 -30.48 -13.77
N GLY A 450 -19.60 -30.12 -13.08
CA GLY A 450 -19.65 -29.27 -11.89
C GLY A 450 -19.47 -27.76 -12.17
N ALA A 451 -18.96 -27.39 -13.34
CA ALA A 451 -18.57 -26.03 -13.68
C ALA A 451 -19.27 -25.46 -14.92
N GLY A 452 -20.03 -26.29 -15.66
CA GLY A 452 -20.65 -25.93 -16.93
C GLY A 452 -19.60 -25.67 -18.02
N TRP A 453 -19.90 -24.79 -18.97
CA TRP A 453 -18.98 -24.46 -20.05
C TRP A 453 -17.74 -23.70 -19.55
N LEU A 454 -16.56 -24.26 -19.81
CA LEU A 454 -15.25 -23.70 -19.46
C LEU A 454 -14.46 -23.37 -20.71
N PHE A 455 -13.80 -22.22 -20.74
CA PHE A 455 -12.81 -21.89 -21.75
C PHE A 455 -11.54 -22.70 -21.44
N ARG A 456 -11.30 -23.77 -22.22
CA ARG A 456 -10.29 -24.79 -21.95
C ARG A 456 -9.43 -25.03 -23.18
N ALA A 457 -8.12 -24.95 -23.04
CA ALA A 457 -7.16 -25.25 -24.09
C ALA A 457 -6.89 -26.76 -24.22
N SER A 458 -6.31 -27.17 -25.36
CA SER A 458 -5.98 -28.57 -25.66
C SER A 458 -4.95 -29.20 -24.72
N ASP A 459 -4.11 -28.36 -24.09
CA ASP A 459 -3.12 -28.78 -23.09
C ASP A 459 -3.72 -28.98 -21.69
N GLY A 460 -5.03 -28.83 -21.56
CA GLY A 460 -5.73 -28.94 -20.27
C GLY A 460 -5.83 -27.64 -19.48
N SER A 461 -5.17 -26.55 -19.90
CA SER A 461 -5.27 -25.24 -19.23
C SER A 461 -6.72 -24.72 -19.23
N VAL A 462 -7.20 -24.26 -18.07
CA VAL A 462 -8.59 -23.79 -17.88
C VAL A 462 -8.60 -22.35 -17.38
N LEU A 463 -9.51 -21.56 -17.94
CA LEU A 463 -9.76 -20.21 -17.46
C LEU A 463 -10.59 -20.26 -16.18
N THR A 464 -10.09 -19.59 -15.15
CA THR A 464 -10.78 -19.46 -13.85
C THR A 464 -12.00 -18.54 -13.98
N LYS A 465 -13.15 -18.94 -13.45
CA LYS A 465 -14.34 -18.06 -13.25
C LYS A 465 -14.21 -17.32 -11.94
N GLN A 466 -14.57 -16.03 -11.92
CA GLN A 466 -14.57 -15.22 -10.71
C GLN A 466 -15.64 -15.70 -9.70
N THR A 467 -16.77 -16.14 -10.20
CA THR A 467 -17.87 -16.69 -9.39
C THR A 467 -17.54 -17.96 -8.61
N LYS A 468 -16.37 -18.60 -8.87
CA LYS A 468 -15.88 -19.76 -8.13
C LYS A 468 -14.92 -19.42 -6.98
N HIS A 469 -14.73 -18.15 -6.68
CA HIS A 469 -13.95 -17.61 -5.56
C HIS A 469 -14.85 -17.03 -4.49
#